data_e175b4dcf0cd894d937160eaf68ddce7
#
_entry.id   e175b4dcf0cd894d937160eaf68ddce7
#
_cell.length_a   1.000
_cell.length_b   1.000
_cell.length_c   1.000
_cell.angle_alpha   90.00
_cell.angle_beta   90.00
_cell.angle_gamma   90.00
#
_symmetry.space_group_name_H-M   'P 1'
#
loop_
_entity.id
_entity.type
_entity.pdbx_description
1 polymer ?
#
loop_
_entity_poly.entity_id
_entity_poly.type
_entity_poly.pdbx_seq_one_letter_code
_entity_poly.pdbx_strand_id
1 'polypeptide(L)'
;MKKLFVLLAFMVIAATSYAQVYKMYKTQNYHNQLRLNTMTGEVQQIQDDGQSWEVCSAREVLGDREGRFHLYETQNMWTFIMLDTYTGKNWQVQFSV
;
A
#
# COMPACT_ATOMS: atom_id res chain seq x y z
N MET A 1 9.96 37.84 16.18
CA MET A 1 8.93 36.91 16.63
C MET A 1 8.15 36.31 15.48
N LYS A 2 7.76 37.07 14.49
CA LYS A 2 7.02 36.52 13.30
C LYS A 2 7.83 35.49 12.51
N LYS A 3 9.17 35.66 12.44
CA LYS A 3 10.05 34.69 11.74
C LYS A 3 10.12 33.32 12.43
N LEU A 4 9.98 33.32 13.76
CA LEU A 4 10.02 32.07 14.53
C LEU A 4 8.78 31.21 14.28
N PHE A 5 7.62 31.86 14.16
CA PHE A 5 6.35 31.17 13.86
C PHE A 5 6.33 30.51 12.49
N VAL A 6 6.90 31.18 11.50
CA VAL A 6 6.98 30.64 10.13
C VAL A 6 7.90 29.42 10.08
N LEU A 7 9.02 29.44 10.80
CA LEU A 7 9.95 28.30 10.90
C LEU A 7 9.30 27.08 11.56
N LEU A 8 8.54 27.28 12.63
CA LEU A 8 7.83 26.21 13.32
C LEU A 8 6.76 25.57 12.41
N ALA A 9 6.02 26.39 11.68
CA ALA A 9 5.02 25.88 10.73
C ALA A 9 5.66 25.05 9.63
N PHE A 10 6.83 25.45 9.15
CA PHE A 10 7.58 24.71 8.14
C PHE A 10 8.07 23.38 8.66
N MET A 11 8.54 23.30 9.90
CA MET A 11 8.98 22.04 10.52
C MET A 11 7.83 21.06 10.70
N VAL A 12 6.65 21.55 11.08
CA VAL A 12 5.46 20.70 11.24
C VAL A 12 5.03 20.12 9.89
N ILE A 13 5.05 20.91 8.84
CA ILE A 13 4.71 20.44 7.49
C ILE A 13 5.74 19.40 7.02
N ALA A 14 7.03 19.63 7.26
CA ALA A 14 8.08 18.67 6.89
C ALA A 14 7.94 17.35 7.67
N ALA A 15 7.57 17.41 8.96
CA ALA A 15 7.38 16.22 9.79
C ALA A 15 6.17 15.39 9.34
N THR A 16 5.14 16.00 8.74
CA THR A 16 3.95 15.31 8.25
C THR A 16 4.07 14.83 6.81
N SER A 17 5.19 15.12 6.13
CA SER A 17 5.39 14.77 4.72
C SER A 17 5.95 13.37 4.51
N TYR A 18 6.22 12.60 5.58
CA TYR A 18 6.59 11.20 5.48
C TYR A 18 5.37 10.39 5.09
N ALA A 19 5.23 10.11 3.80
CA ALA A 19 4.14 9.30 3.32
C ALA A 19 4.39 7.85 3.70
N GLN A 20 3.33 7.10 3.85
CA GLN A 20 3.37 5.70 4.22
C GLN A 20 3.59 4.85 2.97
N VAL A 21 4.65 4.07 2.97
CA VAL A 21 4.95 3.15 1.87
C VAL A 21 3.98 1.97 1.89
N TYR A 22 3.68 1.43 3.06
CA TYR A 22 2.82 0.27 3.21
C TYR A 22 1.39 0.68 3.51
N LYS A 23 0.46 -0.07 2.93
CA LYS A 23 -0.96 0.13 3.19
C LYS A 23 -1.62 -1.21 3.47
N MET A 24 -2.47 -1.25 4.50
CA MET A 24 -3.24 -2.44 4.86
C MET A 24 -4.64 -2.36 4.24
N TYR A 25 -5.07 -3.49 3.71
CA TYR A 25 -6.41 -3.63 3.13
C TYR A 25 -7.15 -4.74 3.85
N LYS A 26 -8.34 -4.45 4.29
CA LYS A 26 -9.25 -5.47 4.82
C LYS A 26 -9.76 -6.34 3.68
N THR A 27 -9.97 -7.62 3.97
CA THR A 27 -10.59 -8.53 3.03
C THR A 27 -11.97 -8.94 3.57
N GLN A 28 -12.74 -9.61 2.74
CA GLN A 28 -14.03 -10.16 3.16
C GLN A 28 -13.86 -11.35 4.13
N ASN A 29 -12.66 -11.93 4.15
CA ASN A 29 -12.29 -12.91 5.17
C ASN A 29 -11.68 -12.16 6.35
N TYR A 30 -12.37 -12.15 7.48
CA TYR A 30 -11.98 -11.33 8.62
C TYR A 30 -10.70 -11.81 9.34
N HIS A 31 -10.21 -13.01 9.04
CA HIS A 31 -8.94 -13.50 9.58
C HIS A 31 -7.73 -13.04 8.77
N ASN A 32 -7.94 -12.47 7.61
CA ASN A 32 -6.87 -12.13 6.68
C ASN A 32 -6.98 -10.69 6.22
N GLN A 33 -5.82 -10.05 6.11
CA GLN A 33 -5.67 -8.74 5.50
C GLN A 33 -4.55 -8.81 4.46
N LEU A 34 -4.50 -7.85 3.56
CA LEU A 34 -3.41 -7.73 2.61
C LEU A 34 -2.60 -6.48 2.93
N ARG A 35 -1.28 -6.62 2.89
CA ARG A 35 -0.36 -5.50 3.03
C ARG A 35 0.29 -5.25 1.69
N LEU A 36 0.09 -4.06 1.16
CA LEU A 36 0.65 -3.62 -0.11
C LEU A 36 1.82 -2.70 0.13
N ASN A 37 2.94 -2.98 -0.55
CA ASN A 37 4.00 -1.99 -0.71
C ASN A 37 3.61 -1.11 -1.91
N THR A 38 3.23 0.13 -1.64
CA THR A 38 2.70 1.03 -2.68
C THR A 38 3.75 1.48 -3.68
N MET A 39 5.04 1.29 -3.38
CA MET A 39 6.14 1.63 -4.29
C MET A 39 6.45 0.50 -5.26
N THR A 40 6.39 -0.75 -4.80
CA THR A 40 6.86 -1.91 -5.55
C THR A 40 5.77 -2.83 -6.05
N GLY A 41 4.57 -2.74 -5.47
CA GLY A 41 3.48 -3.65 -5.81
C GLY A 41 3.55 -5.01 -5.12
N GLU A 42 4.50 -5.20 -4.20
CA GLU A 42 4.54 -6.43 -3.41
C GLU A 42 3.32 -6.50 -2.51
N VAL A 43 2.66 -7.65 -2.49
CA VAL A 43 1.50 -7.89 -1.63
C VAL A 43 1.79 -9.10 -0.74
N GLN A 44 1.58 -8.92 0.55
CA GLN A 44 1.65 -10.00 1.53
C GLN A 44 0.28 -10.20 2.17
N GLN A 45 -0.06 -11.45 2.41
CA GLN A 45 -1.23 -11.84 3.18
C GLN A 45 -0.84 -11.91 4.64
N ILE A 46 -1.57 -11.19 5.49
CA ILE A 46 -1.33 -11.14 6.92
C ILE A 46 -2.52 -11.80 7.61
N GLN A 47 -2.25 -12.86 8.33
CA GLN A 47 -3.26 -13.57 9.12
C GLN A 47 -3.37 -12.94 10.51
N ASP A 48 -4.51 -13.05 11.14
CA ASP A 48 -4.75 -12.40 12.44
C ASP A 48 -3.89 -12.97 13.57
N ASP A 49 -3.28 -14.15 13.38
CA ASP A 49 -2.29 -14.70 14.31
C ASP A 49 -0.88 -14.13 14.10
N GLY A 50 -0.72 -13.21 13.15
CA GLY A 50 0.55 -12.55 12.83
C GLY A 50 1.38 -13.26 11.77
N GLN A 51 0.98 -14.42 11.29
CA GLN A 51 1.68 -15.08 10.19
C GLN A 51 1.45 -14.33 8.89
N SER A 52 2.47 -14.33 8.04
CA SER A 52 2.39 -13.65 6.75
C SER A 52 3.15 -14.41 5.68
N TRP A 53 2.72 -14.25 4.44
CA TRP A 53 3.42 -14.81 3.28
C TRP A 53 3.13 -13.98 2.04
N GLU A 54 4.02 -14.10 1.06
CA GLU A 54 3.92 -13.33 -0.18
C GLU A 54 2.82 -13.90 -1.06
N VAL A 55 1.98 -12.99 -1.57
CA VAL A 55 0.90 -13.29 -2.51
C VAL A 55 1.27 -12.80 -3.92
N CYS A 56 1.96 -11.68 -3.99
CA CYS A 56 2.36 -11.05 -5.24
C CYS A 56 3.74 -10.46 -5.06
N SER A 57 4.66 -10.80 -5.97
CA SER A 57 6.03 -10.31 -5.92
C SER A 57 6.13 -8.85 -6.32
N ALA A 58 7.17 -8.18 -5.84
CA ALA A 58 7.47 -6.82 -6.23
C ALA A 58 7.63 -6.72 -7.75
N ARG A 59 7.13 -5.63 -8.32
CA ARG A 59 7.28 -5.36 -9.74
C ARG A 59 8.62 -4.67 -10.01
N GLU A 60 9.20 -4.95 -11.17
CA GLU A 60 10.32 -4.17 -11.67
C GLU A 60 9.77 -2.83 -12.14
N VAL A 61 9.80 -1.85 -11.26
CA VAL A 61 9.32 -0.51 -11.58
C VAL A 61 10.46 0.46 -11.52
N LEU A 62 10.53 1.30 -12.53
CA LEU A 62 11.45 2.41 -12.53
C LEU A 62 10.83 3.56 -11.75
N GLY A 63 11.47 3.95 -10.68
CA GLY A 63 11.03 5.06 -9.87
C GLY A 63 10.51 4.64 -8.50
N ASP A 64 10.76 5.50 -7.55
CA ASP A 64 10.56 5.23 -6.12
C ASP A 64 9.43 6.09 -5.60
N ARG A 65 8.22 5.94 -6.16
CA ARG A 65 7.11 6.79 -5.78
C ARG A 65 6.11 6.02 -4.95
N GLU A 66 5.88 6.52 -3.75
CA GLU A 66 4.83 6.07 -2.86
C GLU A 66 3.47 6.29 -3.52
N GLY A 67 2.53 5.39 -3.20
CA GLY A 67 1.18 5.52 -3.70
C GLY A 67 1.01 5.15 -5.17
N ARG A 68 2.04 4.59 -5.79
CA ARG A 68 1.95 4.18 -7.19
C ARG A 68 0.98 3.03 -7.38
N PHE A 69 1.05 2.03 -6.52
CA PHE A 69 0.20 0.84 -6.61
C PHE A 69 -0.97 0.95 -5.65
N HIS A 70 -2.10 0.41 -6.06
CA HIS A 70 -3.32 0.44 -5.26
C HIS A 70 -4.12 -0.84 -5.50
N LEU A 71 -4.75 -1.35 -4.44
CA LEU A 71 -5.58 -2.54 -4.53
C LEU A 71 -7.05 -2.15 -4.54
N TYR A 72 -7.82 -2.87 -5.34
CA TYR A 72 -9.27 -2.72 -5.41
C TYR A 72 -9.94 -4.06 -5.15
N GLU A 73 -10.94 -4.04 -4.29
CA GLU A 73 -11.76 -5.21 -4.03
C GLU A 73 -12.55 -5.61 -5.29
N THR A 74 -12.85 -6.90 -5.39
CA THR A 74 -13.81 -7.44 -6.35
C THR A 74 -14.95 -8.09 -5.57
N GLN A 75 -15.96 -8.58 -6.28
CA GLN A 75 -17.04 -9.35 -5.65
C GLN A 75 -16.59 -10.72 -5.17
N ASN A 76 -15.44 -11.20 -5.69
CA ASN A 76 -14.83 -12.43 -5.24
C ASN A 76 -13.99 -12.16 -4.00
N MET A 77 -14.29 -12.84 -2.90
CA MET A 77 -13.60 -12.69 -1.61
C MET A 77 -12.07 -12.83 -1.73
N TRP A 78 -11.60 -13.69 -2.64
CA TRP A 78 -10.21 -14.08 -2.74
C TRP A 78 -9.42 -13.31 -3.78
N THR A 79 -10.05 -12.35 -4.45
CA THR A 79 -9.47 -11.68 -5.60
C THR A 79 -9.50 -10.16 -5.44
N PHE A 80 -8.34 -9.55 -5.62
CA PHE A 80 -8.19 -8.10 -5.73
C PHE A 80 -7.60 -7.78 -7.10
N ILE A 81 -7.81 -6.58 -7.56
CA ILE A 81 -7.11 -6.04 -8.71
C ILE A 81 -6.10 -5.01 -8.21
N MET A 82 -4.85 -5.17 -8.61
CA MET A 82 -3.82 -4.18 -8.33
C MET A 82 -3.65 -3.29 -9.56
N LEU A 83 -3.73 -1.99 -9.34
CA LEU A 83 -3.56 -0.98 -10.39
C LEU A 83 -2.22 -0.27 -10.19
N ASP A 84 -1.45 -0.18 -11.28
CA ASP A 84 -0.34 0.77 -11.37
C ASP A 84 -0.94 2.09 -11.83
N THR A 85 -1.02 3.07 -10.95
CA THR A 85 -1.65 4.35 -11.24
C THR A 85 -0.86 5.20 -12.23
N TYR A 86 0.38 4.85 -12.48
CA TYR A 86 1.24 5.57 -13.42
C TYR A 86 1.06 5.11 -14.85
N THR A 87 0.98 3.79 -15.04
CA THR A 87 0.92 3.21 -16.39
C THR A 87 -0.48 2.74 -16.77
N GLY A 88 -1.37 2.59 -15.79
CA GLY A 88 -2.69 2.02 -15.99
C GLY A 88 -2.70 0.51 -16.12
N LYS A 89 -1.57 -0.17 -15.92
CA LYS A 89 -1.52 -1.64 -15.95
C LYS A 89 -2.22 -2.21 -14.75
N ASN A 90 -2.82 -3.38 -14.92
CA ASN A 90 -3.53 -4.09 -13.87
C ASN A 90 -3.02 -5.52 -13.74
N TRP A 91 -3.11 -6.03 -12.54
CA TRP A 91 -2.81 -7.42 -12.21
C TRP A 91 -3.89 -7.99 -11.32
N GLN A 92 -4.18 -9.26 -11.51
CA GLN A 92 -5.02 -10.00 -10.58
C GLN A 92 -4.17 -10.40 -9.37
N VAL A 93 -4.65 -10.11 -8.18
CA VAL A 93 -4.02 -10.53 -6.93
C VAL A 93 -4.98 -11.51 -6.27
N GLN A 94 -4.57 -12.75 -6.17
CA GLN A 94 -5.41 -13.82 -5.65
C GLN A 94 -4.74 -14.43 -4.42
N PHE A 95 -5.52 -14.59 -3.36
CA PHE A 95 -5.02 -15.19 -2.13
C PHE A 95 -5.93 -16.32 -1.69
N SER A 96 -5.46 -17.12 -0.74
CA SER A 96 -6.23 -18.26 -0.22
C SER A 96 -5.90 -18.49 1.25
N VAL A 97 -6.72 -19.25 1.89
CA VAL A 97 -6.50 -19.62 3.29
C VAL A 97 -5.61 -20.86 3.35
#